data_76c2d7d0deb0a019e9864bebd38f2abd
#
_entry.id   76c2d7d0deb0a019e9864bebd38f2abd
#
_cell.length_a   1.000
_cell.length_b   1.000
_cell.length_c   1.000
_cell.angle_alpha   90.00
_cell.angle_beta   90.00
_cell.angle_gamma   90.00
#
_symmetry.space_group_name_H-M   'P 1'
#
loop_
_entity.id
_entity.type
_entity.pdbx_description
1 polymer ?
#
loop_
_entity_poly.entity_id
_entity_poly.type
_entity_poly.pdbx_seq_one_letter_code
_entity_poly.pdbx_strand_id
1 'polypeptide(L)'
;MSFAKAQDLLRLAQMAASRRGGVCLKDICTEFGVSHRTAQRMTEALDAAFANVTTTDAEDRRRYWRLEAPPSERLQPRQETTIEALEIAARSARDQARLRHARALEDLRDGLLARLTPRDASRSEADAEAVLAGLGQVMRPGPTVALRPEVTDAVIEALRGPFRLRVTYGAADAAPRVIEPHGLLLGHRSYLVARQPARSETILNFRMDRIHAAEVLDESFAFARGFILEDYAAKAFGVYQDPAQYGEVIWRFAPEAAARAAEFRFHPTQILEPQYDGSLIVRFNAAGWLEMAWHLYQWGDKVEVIAPDGLRTLVEGYRRPDFDALP
;
A
#
# COMPACT_ATOMS: atom_id res chain seq x y z
N MET A 1 40.25 12.41 -4.19
CA MET A 1 39.09 11.44 -4.04
C MET A 1 38.20 11.61 -5.25
N SER A 2 37.67 10.51 -5.82
CA SER A 2 36.68 10.62 -6.90
C SER A 2 35.37 11.16 -6.31
N PHE A 3 34.65 12.02 -7.05
CA PHE A 3 33.34 12.56 -6.64
C PHE A 3 32.35 11.48 -6.24
N ALA A 4 32.38 10.33 -6.91
CA ALA A 4 31.54 9.17 -6.56
C ALA A 4 31.80 8.68 -5.12
N LYS A 5 33.06 8.61 -4.67
CA LYS A 5 33.38 8.21 -3.29
C LYS A 5 32.92 9.21 -2.25
N ALA A 6 32.94 10.50 -2.57
CA ALA A 6 32.41 11.55 -1.70
C ALA A 6 30.89 11.44 -1.59
N GLN A 7 30.20 11.16 -2.68
CA GLN A 7 28.75 10.93 -2.71
C GLN A 7 28.37 9.70 -1.88
N ASP A 8 29.10 8.59 -2.01
CA ASP A 8 28.88 7.38 -1.22
C ASP A 8 29.06 7.63 0.27
N LEU A 9 30.10 8.41 0.67
CA LEU A 9 30.34 8.76 2.07
C LEU A 9 29.21 9.60 2.65
N LEU A 10 28.70 10.58 1.92
CA LEU A 10 27.57 11.42 2.34
C LEU A 10 26.29 10.59 2.48
N ARG A 11 26.04 9.68 1.54
CA ARG A 11 24.89 8.75 1.61
C ARG A 11 24.99 7.83 2.82
N LEU A 12 26.19 7.31 3.13
CA LEU A 12 26.44 6.52 4.32
C LEU A 12 26.21 7.32 5.60
N ALA A 13 26.69 8.57 5.67
CA ALA A 13 26.48 9.47 6.79
C ALA A 13 24.97 9.72 7.02
N GLN A 14 24.21 9.95 5.96
CA GLN A 14 22.76 10.13 6.02
C GLN A 14 22.05 8.87 6.53
N MET A 15 22.47 7.69 6.07
CA MET A 15 21.92 6.42 6.56
C MET A 15 22.23 6.21 8.05
N ALA A 16 23.46 6.50 8.50
CA ALA A 16 23.87 6.38 9.89
C ALA A 16 23.14 7.38 10.82
N ALA A 17 22.75 8.54 10.30
CA ALA A 17 21.96 9.54 11.03
C ALA A 17 20.47 9.20 11.09
N SER A 18 19.90 8.68 10.01
CA SER A 18 18.45 8.43 9.90
C SER A 18 17.99 7.15 10.60
N ARG A 19 18.86 6.16 10.73
CA ARG A 19 18.49 4.87 11.36
C ARG A 19 18.68 4.93 12.86
N ARG A 20 17.60 4.67 13.63
CA ARG A 20 17.60 4.73 15.10
C ARG A 20 18.68 3.84 15.75
N GLY A 21 18.99 2.69 15.15
CA GLY A 21 20.03 1.76 15.60
C GLY A 21 21.38 1.94 14.90
N GLY A 22 21.53 2.91 13.99
CA GLY A 22 22.72 3.05 13.15
C GLY A 22 22.77 2.07 11.98
N VAL A 23 23.95 1.92 11.38
CA VAL A 23 24.23 1.01 10.25
C VAL A 23 25.34 0.04 10.61
N CYS A 24 25.21 -1.24 10.16
CA CYS A 24 26.27 -2.24 10.30
C CYS A 24 26.93 -2.54 8.93
N LEU A 25 28.05 -3.25 8.93
CA LEU A 25 28.77 -3.60 7.70
C LEU A 25 27.89 -4.35 6.70
N LYS A 26 26.99 -5.20 7.16
CA LYS A 26 26.05 -5.92 6.29
C LYS A 26 25.10 -4.95 5.55
N ASP A 27 24.58 -3.95 6.25
CA ASP A 27 23.71 -2.93 5.64
C ASP A 27 24.45 -2.16 4.55
N ILE A 28 25.71 -1.80 4.82
CA ILE A 28 26.57 -1.07 3.87
C ILE A 28 26.86 -1.94 2.64
N CYS A 29 27.20 -3.22 2.85
CA CYS A 29 27.42 -4.14 1.73
C CYS A 29 26.20 -4.26 0.84
N THR A 30 25.00 -4.35 1.43
CA THR A 30 23.74 -4.50 0.71
C THR A 30 23.36 -3.24 -0.04
N GLU A 31 23.46 -2.08 0.61
CA GLU A 31 23.04 -0.78 0.05
C GLU A 31 23.93 -0.30 -1.09
N PHE A 32 25.25 -0.48 -0.94
CA PHE A 32 26.24 0.02 -1.90
C PHE A 32 26.74 -1.04 -2.87
N GLY A 33 26.32 -2.30 -2.73
CA GLY A 33 26.78 -3.40 -3.58
C GLY A 33 28.29 -3.67 -3.45
N VAL A 34 28.89 -3.43 -2.27
CA VAL A 34 30.34 -3.49 -2.06
C VAL A 34 30.76 -4.70 -1.21
N SER A 35 32.04 -5.08 -1.31
CA SER A 35 32.63 -6.11 -0.47
C SER A 35 32.74 -5.67 0.98
N HIS A 36 32.79 -6.61 1.92
CA HIS A 36 32.97 -6.37 3.36
C HIS A 36 34.22 -5.50 3.66
N ARG A 37 35.32 -5.74 2.94
CA ARG A 37 36.54 -4.92 3.06
C ARG A 37 36.31 -3.47 2.62
N THR A 38 35.52 -3.26 1.59
CA THR A 38 35.17 -1.91 1.12
C THR A 38 34.22 -1.23 2.12
N ALA A 39 33.23 -1.95 2.63
CA ALA A 39 32.32 -1.43 3.67
C ALA A 39 33.09 -1.00 4.94
N GLN A 40 34.09 -1.78 5.36
CA GLN A 40 34.94 -1.41 6.49
C GLN A 40 35.74 -0.12 6.23
N ARG A 41 36.30 0.05 5.04
CA ARG A 41 36.97 1.30 4.66
C ARG A 41 36.01 2.49 4.59
N MET A 42 34.76 2.25 4.25
CA MET A 42 33.72 3.29 4.26
C MET A 42 33.36 3.70 5.69
N THR A 43 33.32 2.78 6.67
CA THR A 43 33.12 3.15 8.09
C THR A 43 34.33 3.87 8.66
N GLU A 44 35.56 3.48 8.31
CA GLU A 44 36.76 4.22 8.69
C GLU A 44 36.76 5.66 8.12
N ALA A 45 36.29 5.83 6.88
CA ALA A 45 36.14 7.15 6.28
C ALA A 45 35.03 7.97 6.94
N LEU A 46 33.95 7.32 7.39
CA LEU A 46 32.87 7.95 8.16
C LEU A 46 33.39 8.48 9.50
N ASP A 47 34.12 7.64 10.25
CA ASP A 47 34.73 8.00 11.53
C ASP A 47 35.74 9.13 11.39
N ALA A 48 36.52 9.13 10.29
CA ALA A 48 37.51 10.19 10.01
C ALA A 48 36.87 11.51 9.58
N ALA A 49 35.71 11.47 8.91
CA ALA A 49 35.05 12.64 8.35
C ALA A 49 34.11 13.36 9.34
N PHE A 50 33.57 12.62 10.33
CA PHE A 50 32.53 13.12 11.25
C PHE A 50 32.94 12.83 12.71
N ALA A 51 33.17 13.87 13.49
CA ALA A 51 33.62 13.75 14.88
C ALA A 51 32.52 13.20 15.86
N ASN A 52 31.28 13.15 15.42
CA ASN A 52 30.09 12.75 16.21
C ASN A 52 29.53 11.37 15.82
N VAL A 53 30.37 10.52 15.24
CA VAL A 53 30.03 9.12 15.01
C VAL A 53 30.20 8.35 16.32
N THR A 54 29.15 7.65 16.73
CA THR A 54 29.17 6.72 17.87
C THR A 54 29.09 5.29 17.37
N THR A 55 29.81 4.39 18.04
CA THR A 55 29.78 2.96 17.73
C THR A 55 29.19 2.17 18.90
N THR A 56 28.34 1.21 18.61
CA THR A 56 27.74 0.32 19.60
C THR A 56 27.88 -1.11 19.14
N ASP A 57 28.41 -1.97 20.01
CA ASP A 57 28.45 -3.40 19.77
C ASP A 57 27.13 -4.01 20.32
N ALA A 58 26.34 -4.65 19.45
CA ALA A 58 25.08 -5.26 19.83
C ALA A 58 25.28 -6.70 20.35
N GLU A 59 24.24 -7.26 20.98
CA GLU A 59 24.27 -8.63 21.52
C GLU A 59 24.55 -9.70 20.44
N ASP A 60 24.23 -9.41 19.18
CA ASP A 60 24.50 -10.26 18.02
C ASP A 60 25.96 -10.21 17.52
N ARG A 61 26.86 -9.57 18.29
CA ARG A 61 28.27 -9.32 17.99
C ARG A 61 28.51 -8.46 16.73
N ARG A 62 27.52 -7.68 16.31
CA ARG A 62 27.67 -6.72 15.23
C ARG A 62 27.96 -5.35 15.79
N ARG A 63 28.84 -4.61 15.11
CA ARG A 63 29.12 -3.22 15.38
C ARG A 63 28.24 -2.36 14.51
N TYR A 64 27.58 -1.36 15.14
CA TYR A 64 26.74 -0.38 14.51
C TYR A 64 27.38 1.01 14.62
N TRP A 65 27.38 1.72 13.52
CA TRP A 65 27.82 3.13 13.43
C TRP A 65 26.58 4.00 13.38
N ARG A 66 26.55 4.99 14.27
CA ARG A 66 25.47 5.97 14.34
C ARG A 66 26.05 7.37 14.31
N LEU A 67 25.46 8.26 13.52
CA LEU A 67 25.79 9.68 13.49
C LEU A 67 24.77 10.45 14.34
N GLU A 68 25.20 11.14 15.37
CA GLU A 68 24.31 11.83 16.32
C GLU A 68 23.71 13.13 15.77
N ALA A 69 24.36 13.75 14.79
CA ALA A 69 23.82 14.88 14.05
C ALA A 69 23.76 14.56 12.54
N PRO A 70 22.69 14.94 11.84
CA PRO A 70 22.64 14.73 10.39
C PRO A 70 23.74 15.53 9.69
N PRO A 71 24.24 15.04 8.54
CA PRO A 71 25.10 15.85 7.67
C PRO A 71 24.41 17.18 7.37
N SER A 72 25.16 18.26 7.26
CA SER A 72 24.60 19.60 7.06
C SER A 72 23.56 19.60 5.93
N GLU A 73 22.41 20.23 6.14
CA GLU A 73 21.25 20.29 5.21
C GLU A 73 21.63 20.78 3.80
N ARG A 74 22.78 21.48 3.66
CA ARG A 74 23.31 21.97 2.37
C ARG A 74 23.80 20.86 1.43
N LEU A 75 23.90 19.61 1.90
CA LEU A 75 24.40 18.47 1.13
C LEU A 75 23.31 17.47 0.74
N GLN A 76 22.03 17.81 0.92
CA GLN A 76 20.92 16.95 0.47
C GLN A 76 20.82 16.99 -1.06
N PRO A 77 21.12 15.89 -1.77
CA PRO A 77 20.95 15.88 -3.21
C PRO A 77 19.46 15.80 -3.55
N ARG A 78 19.00 16.71 -4.41
CA ARG A 78 17.69 16.68 -5.09
C ARG A 78 16.46 16.84 -4.19
N GLN A 79 16.38 17.92 -3.46
CA GLN A 79 15.13 18.36 -2.83
C GLN A 79 14.02 18.58 -3.88
N GLU A 80 14.37 19.00 -5.09
CA GLU A 80 13.47 19.21 -6.23
C GLU A 80 12.65 17.95 -6.55
N THR A 81 13.30 16.80 -6.74
CA THR A 81 12.60 15.50 -7.01
C THR A 81 11.75 15.05 -5.81
N THR A 82 12.15 15.39 -4.59
CA THR A 82 11.39 15.06 -3.38
C THR A 82 10.12 15.90 -3.29
N ILE A 83 10.21 17.20 -3.58
CA ILE A 83 9.06 18.12 -3.59
C ILE A 83 8.07 17.71 -4.67
N GLU A 84 8.54 17.39 -5.88
CA GLU A 84 7.73 16.86 -6.98
C GLU A 84 7.01 15.56 -6.56
N ALA A 85 7.73 14.59 -5.99
CA ALA A 85 7.17 13.32 -5.55
C ALA A 85 6.11 13.51 -4.46
N LEU A 86 6.31 14.44 -3.53
CA LEU A 86 5.35 14.78 -2.48
C LEU A 86 4.08 15.41 -3.07
N GLU A 87 4.22 16.29 -4.05
CA GLU A 87 3.08 16.93 -4.73
C GLU A 87 2.23 15.89 -5.48
N ILE A 88 2.88 15.01 -6.26
CA ILE A 88 2.21 13.90 -6.97
C ILE A 88 1.49 13.00 -5.98
N ALA A 89 2.16 12.63 -4.88
CA ALA A 89 1.58 11.76 -3.86
C ALA A 89 0.40 12.43 -3.13
N ALA A 90 0.51 13.72 -2.79
CA ALA A 90 -0.56 14.49 -2.16
C ALA A 90 -1.79 14.58 -3.07
N ARG A 91 -1.60 14.88 -4.36
CA ARG A 91 -2.67 14.90 -5.36
C ARG A 91 -3.34 13.53 -5.48
N SER A 92 -2.56 12.47 -5.63
CA SER A 92 -3.08 11.10 -5.69
C SER A 92 -3.87 10.72 -4.43
N ALA A 93 -3.41 11.15 -3.25
CA ALA A 93 -4.13 10.93 -2.00
C ALA A 93 -5.46 11.69 -1.94
N ARG A 94 -5.55 12.94 -2.46
CA ARG A 94 -6.80 13.70 -2.58
C ARG A 94 -7.79 13.02 -3.53
N ASP A 95 -7.31 12.60 -4.70
CA ASP A 95 -8.14 11.94 -5.71
C ASP A 95 -8.73 10.62 -5.18
N GLN A 96 -8.02 9.96 -4.27
CA GLN A 96 -8.46 8.75 -3.56
C GLN A 96 -9.25 9.06 -2.27
N ALA A 97 -9.65 10.32 -2.05
CA ALA A 97 -10.34 10.79 -0.83
C ALA A 97 -9.59 10.51 0.49
N ARG A 98 -8.26 10.35 0.45
CA ARG A 98 -7.39 10.15 1.61
C ARG A 98 -6.90 11.50 2.16
N LEU A 99 -7.82 12.37 2.54
CA LEU A 99 -7.56 13.79 2.84
C LEU A 99 -6.52 13.98 3.96
N ARG A 100 -6.50 13.11 4.96
CA ARG A 100 -5.51 13.17 6.04
C ARG A 100 -4.08 12.94 5.53
N HIS A 101 -3.90 11.93 4.66
CA HIS A 101 -2.58 11.65 4.07
C HIS A 101 -2.16 12.76 3.12
N ALA A 102 -3.10 13.31 2.34
CA ALA A 102 -2.84 14.45 1.47
C ALA A 102 -2.30 15.64 2.26
N ARG A 103 -2.98 16.03 3.35
CA ARG A 103 -2.52 17.13 4.23
C ARG A 103 -1.13 16.87 4.83
N ALA A 104 -0.88 15.67 5.33
CA ALA A 104 0.44 15.33 5.90
C ALA A 104 1.57 15.40 4.87
N LEU A 105 1.30 15.03 3.61
CA LEU A 105 2.26 15.16 2.51
C LEU A 105 2.47 16.61 2.11
N GLU A 106 1.41 17.43 2.10
CA GLU A 106 1.46 18.87 1.86
C GLU A 106 2.26 19.59 2.93
N ASP A 107 1.99 19.31 4.21
CA ASP A 107 2.71 19.89 5.35
C ASP A 107 4.22 19.56 5.27
N LEU A 108 4.55 18.32 4.87
CA LEU A 108 5.94 17.91 4.68
C LEU A 108 6.60 18.65 3.50
N ARG A 109 5.91 18.79 2.37
CA ARG A 109 6.34 19.56 1.21
C ARG A 109 6.61 21.02 1.59
N ASP A 110 5.64 21.65 2.24
CA ASP A 110 5.72 23.05 2.65
C ASP A 110 6.88 23.28 3.64
N GLY A 111 7.10 22.32 4.57
CA GLY A 111 8.24 22.33 5.46
C GLY A 111 9.59 22.19 4.73
N LEU A 112 9.65 21.48 3.60
CA LEU A 112 10.85 21.42 2.76
C LEU A 112 11.03 22.71 1.96
N LEU A 113 9.98 23.25 1.37
CA LEU A 113 10.01 24.52 0.63
C LEU A 113 10.46 25.69 1.51
N ALA A 114 9.99 25.76 2.77
CA ALA A 114 10.36 26.78 3.73
C ALA A 114 11.88 26.79 4.09
N ARG A 115 12.60 25.69 3.82
CA ARG A 115 14.05 25.58 4.03
C ARG A 115 14.88 26.03 2.83
N LEU A 116 14.24 26.24 1.69
CA LEU A 116 14.90 26.71 0.47
C LEU A 116 15.01 28.24 0.46
N THR A 117 15.90 28.76 -0.41
CA THR A 117 15.84 30.19 -0.72
C THR A 117 14.54 30.49 -1.47
N PRO A 118 13.97 31.71 -1.38
CA PRO A 118 12.75 32.06 -2.09
C PRO A 118 12.81 31.78 -3.60
N ARG A 119 13.98 31.94 -4.21
CA ARG A 119 14.20 31.67 -5.63
C ARG A 119 14.16 30.16 -5.94
N ASP A 120 14.80 29.35 -5.10
CA ASP A 120 14.84 27.90 -5.29
C ASP A 120 13.47 27.27 -5.00
N ALA A 121 12.74 27.78 -3.99
CA ALA A 121 11.39 27.38 -3.68
C ALA A 121 10.45 27.62 -4.87
N SER A 122 10.41 28.86 -5.41
CA SER A 122 9.59 29.20 -6.57
C SER A 122 9.93 28.39 -7.81
N ARG A 123 11.19 28.05 -8.01
CA ARG A 123 11.63 27.18 -9.11
C ARG A 123 11.11 25.75 -8.91
N SER A 124 11.29 25.18 -7.72
CA SER A 124 10.83 23.82 -7.42
C SER A 124 9.31 23.67 -7.52
N GLU A 125 8.57 24.70 -7.11
CA GLU A 125 7.11 24.74 -7.27
C GLU A 125 6.70 24.79 -8.75
N ALA A 126 7.35 25.64 -9.57
CA ALA A 126 7.08 25.74 -11.01
C ALA A 126 7.43 24.43 -11.75
N ASP A 127 8.55 23.80 -11.39
CA ASP A 127 8.96 22.52 -11.97
C ASP A 127 7.98 21.39 -11.59
N ALA A 128 7.52 21.32 -10.34
CA ALA A 128 6.51 20.37 -9.88
C ALA A 128 5.17 20.60 -10.58
N GLU A 129 4.73 21.86 -10.74
CA GLU A 129 3.49 22.20 -11.44
C GLU A 129 3.57 21.82 -12.93
N ALA A 130 4.72 22.04 -13.59
CA ALA A 130 4.93 21.65 -14.98
C ALA A 130 4.85 20.13 -15.17
N VAL A 131 5.42 19.34 -14.26
CA VAL A 131 5.31 17.88 -14.28
C VAL A 131 3.87 17.46 -14.08
N LEU A 132 3.16 18.03 -13.10
CA LEU A 132 1.75 17.73 -12.84
C LEU A 132 0.84 18.10 -14.02
N ALA A 133 1.12 19.18 -14.72
CA ALA A 133 0.39 19.57 -15.92
C ALA A 133 0.59 18.57 -17.07
N GLY A 134 1.75 17.89 -17.11
CA GLY A 134 2.06 16.83 -18.05
C GLY A 134 1.51 15.45 -17.68
N LEU A 135 1.10 15.28 -16.41
CA LEU A 135 0.56 14.00 -15.90
C LEU A 135 -0.97 13.97 -16.03
N GLY A 136 -1.47 13.27 -17.03
CA GLY A 136 -2.88 12.94 -17.18
C GLY A 136 -3.24 11.67 -16.39
N GLN A 137 -4.37 11.70 -15.67
CA GLN A 137 -4.93 10.48 -15.08
C GLN A 137 -6.11 9.99 -15.92
N VAL A 138 -6.06 8.73 -16.31
CA VAL A 138 -7.22 8.07 -16.91
C VAL A 138 -8.14 7.63 -15.79
N MET A 139 -9.30 8.28 -15.71
CA MET A 139 -10.33 7.93 -14.73
C MET A 139 -10.91 6.54 -15.06
N ARG A 140 -10.87 5.65 -14.09
CA ARG A 140 -11.63 4.40 -14.15
C ARG A 140 -13.01 4.64 -13.55
N PRO A 141 -14.10 4.24 -14.23
CA PRO A 141 -15.44 4.33 -13.68
C PRO A 141 -15.52 3.61 -12.33
N GLY A 142 -16.04 4.28 -11.34
CA GLY A 142 -16.19 3.73 -9.99
C GLY A 142 -16.88 4.72 -9.06
N PRO A 143 -17.33 4.27 -7.88
CA PRO A 143 -17.98 5.17 -6.93
C PRO A 143 -16.98 6.17 -6.37
N THR A 144 -17.31 7.46 -6.47
CA THR A 144 -16.61 8.51 -5.71
C THR A 144 -17.21 8.56 -4.32
N VAL A 145 -16.43 8.19 -3.32
CA VAL A 145 -16.87 8.11 -1.92
C VAL A 145 -16.09 9.09 -1.08
N ALA A 146 -16.75 10.10 -0.57
CA ALA A 146 -16.18 10.99 0.43
C ALA A 146 -16.28 10.33 1.82
N LEU A 147 -15.14 10.09 2.46
CA LEU A 147 -15.09 9.65 3.84
C LEU A 147 -15.14 10.86 4.78
N ARG A 148 -15.85 10.73 5.89
CA ARG A 148 -15.85 11.75 6.95
C ARG A 148 -14.51 11.74 7.66
N PRO A 149 -13.80 12.88 7.74
CA PRO A 149 -12.48 12.93 8.39
C PRO A 149 -12.53 12.45 9.84
N GLU A 150 -13.56 12.85 10.59
CA GLU A 150 -13.74 12.53 12.01
C GLU A 150 -13.89 11.02 12.22
N VAL A 151 -14.63 10.35 11.33
CA VAL A 151 -14.79 8.88 11.36
C VAL A 151 -13.47 8.18 11.03
N THR A 152 -12.76 8.69 10.03
CA THR A 152 -11.47 8.13 9.62
C THR A 152 -10.43 8.27 10.72
N ASP A 153 -10.38 9.41 11.39
CA ASP A 153 -9.45 9.68 12.48
C ASP A 153 -9.75 8.77 13.68
N ALA A 154 -11.02 8.64 14.07
CA ALA A 154 -11.42 7.73 15.15
C ALA A 154 -11.07 6.26 14.85
N VAL A 155 -11.29 5.80 13.61
CA VAL A 155 -10.92 4.44 13.20
C VAL A 155 -9.41 4.23 13.27
N ILE A 156 -8.61 5.18 12.78
CA ILE A 156 -7.14 5.07 12.83
C ILE A 156 -6.63 5.09 14.26
N GLU A 157 -7.20 5.92 15.12
CA GLU A 157 -6.86 5.96 16.55
C GLU A 157 -7.17 4.64 17.23
N ALA A 158 -8.35 4.08 17.01
CA ALA A 158 -8.74 2.80 17.55
C ALA A 158 -7.85 1.63 17.07
N LEU A 159 -7.37 1.68 15.81
CA LEU A 159 -6.44 0.67 15.27
C LEU A 159 -5.02 0.79 15.86
N ARG A 160 -4.59 1.99 16.32
CA ARG A 160 -3.28 2.18 16.93
C ARG A 160 -3.15 1.54 18.30
N GLY A 161 -4.24 1.48 19.05
CA GLY A 161 -4.23 1.00 20.43
C GLY A 161 -5.34 0.02 20.72
N PRO A 162 -5.56 -1.07 20.01
CA PRO A 162 -6.72 -1.97 19.92
C PRO A 162 -7.93 -1.57 20.77
N PHE A 163 -8.46 -0.36 20.54
CA PHE A 163 -9.61 0.17 21.26
C PHE A 163 -10.92 -0.15 20.55
N ARG A 164 -11.96 -0.36 21.33
CA ARG A 164 -13.33 -0.49 20.82
C ARG A 164 -13.82 0.82 20.23
N LEU A 165 -14.67 0.71 19.20
CA LEU A 165 -15.36 1.85 18.59
C LEU A 165 -16.85 1.73 18.83
N ARG A 166 -17.49 2.84 19.23
CA ARG A 166 -18.93 3.04 19.15
C ARG A 166 -19.25 3.70 17.82
N VAL A 167 -20.02 3.04 16.95
CA VAL A 167 -20.32 3.54 15.62
C VAL A 167 -21.82 3.60 15.36
N THR A 168 -22.28 4.64 14.64
CA THR A 168 -23.60 4.69 14.02
C THR A 168 -23.46 4.25 12.57
N TYR A 169 -24.09 3.13 12.18
CA TYR A 169 -23.87 2.49 10.89
C TYR A 169 -25.18 2.24 10.14
N GLY A 170 -25.20 2.59 8.85
CA GLY A 170 -26.32 2.39 7.94
C GLY A 170 -27.20 3.62 7.82
N ALA A 171 -28.24 3.76 8.61
CA ALA A 171 -29.01 4.99 8.71
C ALA A 171 -28.36 5.95 9.73
N ALA A 172 -28.51 7.26 9.53
CA ALA A 172 -27.90 8.26 10.40
C ALA A 172 -28.49 8.28 11.82
N ASP A 173 -29.71 7.83 11.95
CA ASP A 173 -30.47 7.69 13.21
C ASP A 173 -30.45 6.26 13.78
N ALA A 174 -29.67 5.37 13.19
CA ALA A 174 -29.53 3.99 13.67
C ALA A 174 -28.93 3.96 15.09
N ALA A 175 -29.39 3.01 15.89
CA ALA A 175 -28.82 2.79 17.21
C ALA A 175 -27.31 2.51 17.13
N PRO A 176 -26.51 3.19 17.97
CA PRO A 176 -25.08 2.95 18.01
C PRO A 176 -24.75 1.50 18.37
N ARG A 177 -23.66 0.99 17.80
CA ARG A 177 -23.14 -0.34 18.09
C ARG A 177 -21.67 -0.29 18.42
N VAL A 178 -21.22 -1.18 19.31
CA VAL A 178 -19.81 -1.32 19.66
C VAL A 178 -19.20 -2.39 18.76
N ILE A 179 -18.08 -2.04 18.16
CA ILE A 179 -17.30 -2.92 17.30
C ILE A 179 -15.84 -2.94 17.72
N GLU A 180 -15.14 -3.99 17.33
CA GLU A 180 -13.72 -4.22 17.58
C GLU A 180 -12.98 -4.15 16.23
N PRO A 181 -12.29 -3.05 15.92
CA PRO A 181 -11.62 -2.86 14.65
C PRO A 181 -10.37 -3.75 14.53
N HIS A 182 -10.26 -4.50 13.43
CA HIS A 182 -9.14 -5.38 13.13
C HIS A 182 -8.27 -4.90 11.98
N GLY A 183 -8.78 -3.99 11.13
CA GLY A 183 -8.04 -3.45 10.00
C GLY A 183 -8.90 -2.58 9.08
N LEU A 184 -8.24 -1.94 8.11
CA LEU A 184 -8.89 -1.09 7.11
C LEU A 184 -8.47 -1.54 5.72
N LEU A 185 -9.43 -1.99 4.91
CA LEU A 185 -9.23 -2.31 3.49
C LEU A 185 -9.50 -1.07 2.64
N LEU A 186 -8.53 -0.71 1.83
CA LEU A 186 -8.57 0.45 0.94
C LEU A 186 -8.77 0.00 -0.51
N GLY A 187 -9.73 0.59 -1.20
CA GLY A 187 -10.03 0.32 -2.60
C GLY A 187 -10.94 1.42 -3.16
N HIS A 188 -11.72 1.13 -4.20
CA HIS A 188 -12.75 2.05 -4.70
C HIS A 188 -13.75 2.46 -3.62
N ARG A 189 -13.98 1.57 -2.68
CA ARG A 189 -14.61 1.83 -1.39
C ARG A 189 -13.68 1.36 -0.29
N SER A 190 -13.70 2.03 0.85
CA SER A 190 -12.96 1.61 2.03
C SER A 190 -13.87 0.83 2.98
N TYR A 191 -13.32 -0.22 3.59
CA TYR A 191 -14.03 -1.09 4.51
C TYR A 191 -13.27 -1.24 5.81
N LEU A 192 -13.95 -1.01 6.91
CA LEU A 192 -13.46 -1.34 8.23
C LEU A 192 -13.74 -2.82 8.50
N VAL A 193 -12.69 -3.58 8.66
CA VAL A 193 -12.75 -4.98 9.07
C VAL A 193 -12.88 -5.01 10.59
N ALA A 194 -14.01 -5.48 11.09
CA ALA A 194 -14.29 -5.44 12.52
C ALA A 194 -15.19 -6.60 12.97
N ARG A 195 -15.10 -6.94 14.25
CA ARG A 195 -16.01 -7.84 14.93
C ARG A 195 -17.04 -7.01 15.69
N GLN A 196 -18.28 -7.49 15.75
CA GLN A 196 -19.34 -6.93 16.60
C GLN A 196 -19.69 -7.94 17.70
N PRO A 197 -19.04 -7.90 18.88
CA PRO A 197 -19.15 -8.95 19.89
C PRO A 197 -20.57 -9.20 20.37
N ALA A 198 -21.39 -8.15 20.47
CA ALA A 198 -22.80 -8.27 20.87
C ALA A 198 -23.67 -9.07 19.89
N ARG A 199 -23.17 -9.32 18.67
CA ARG A 199 -23.93 -10.01 17.61
C ARG A 199 -23.30 -11.33 17.19
N SER A 200 -21.99 -11.37 16.99
CA SER A 200 -21.28 -12.54 16.50
C SER A 200 -19.77 -12.39 16.69
N GLU A 201 -19.08 -13.49 16.84
CA GLU A 201 -17.61 -13.57 16.80
C GLU A 201 -17.06 -13.45 15.36
N THR A 202 -17.91 -13.44 14.36
CA THR A 202 -17.51 -13.34 12.95
C THR A 202 -17.01 -11.94 12.65
N ILE A 203 -15.86 -11.85 11.97
CA ILE A 203 -15.30 -10.63 11.45
C ILE A 203 -16.06 -10.24 10.17
N LEU A 204 -16.48 -8.99 10.07
CA LEU A 204 -17.30 -8.46 8.99
C LEU A 204 -16.66 -7.20 8.39
N ASN A 205 -17.03 -6.90 7.15
CA ASN A 205 -16.63 -5.70 6.43
C ASN A 205 -17.70 -4.60 6.58
N PHE A 206 -17.37 -3.54 7.29
CA PHE A 206 -18.22 -2.35 7.42
C PHE A 206 -17.79 -1.30 6.41
N ARG A 207 -18.69 -0.90 5.52
CA ARG A 207 -18.41 0.19 4.57
C ARG A 207 -18.17 1.50 5.32
N MET A 208 -17.02 2.11 5.12
CA MET A 208 -16.64 3.36 5.79
C MET A 208 -17.59 4.52 5.48
N ASP A 209 -18.11 4.59 4.26
CA ASP A 209 -19.06 5.61 3.82
C ASP A 209 -20.44 5.50 4.48
N ARG A 210 -20.75 4.35 5.10
CA ARG A 210 -21.99 4.10 5.85
C ARG A 210 -21.83 4.30 7.36
N ILE A 211 -20.64 4.67 7.83
CA ILE A 211 -20.40 5.04 9.22
C ILE A 211 -20.67 6.54 9.34
N HIS A 212 -21.73 6.92 10.06
CA HIS A 212 -22.16 8.30 10.24
C HIS A 212 -21.45 8.99 11.38
N ALA A 213 -21.13 8.25 12.46
CA ALA A 213 -20.38 8.70 13.62
C ALA A 213 -19.51 7.56 14.15
N ALA A 214 -18.35 7.89 14.69
CA ALA A 214 -17.45 6.98 15.36
C ALA A 214 -16.83 7.66 16.59
N GLU A 215 -16.78 6.95 17.70
CA GLU A 215 -16.20 7.38 18.98
C GLU A 215 -15.29 6.28 19.49
N VAL A 216 -14.05 6.62 19.81
CA VAL A 216 -13.10 5.70 20.43
C VAL A 216 -13.47 5.52 21.90
N LEU A 217 -13.58 4.27 22.35
CA LEU A 217 -13.85 3.96 23.74
C LEU A 217 -12.54 3.65 24.47
N ASP A 218 -12.50 3.93 25.77
CA ASP A 218 -11.34 3.61 26.62
C ASP A 218 -11.17 2.10 26.88
N GLU A 219 -12.06 1.28 26.29
CA GLU A 219 -12.04 -0.17 26.39
C GLU A 219 -11.17 -0.77 25.29
N SER A 220 -10.12 -1.48 25.70
CA SER A 220 -9.31 -2.28 24.79
C SER A 220 -9.93 -3.67 24.55
N PHE A 221 -9.54 -4.31 23.46
CA PHE A 221 -9.91 -5.69 23.14
C PHE A 221 -8.70 -6.49 22.68
N ALA A 222 -8.81 -7.81 22.72
CA ALA A 222 -7.79 -8.68 22.13
C ALA A 222 -8.12 -8.97 20.66
N PHE A 223 -7.15 -8.80 19.78
CA PHE A 223 -7.28 -9.23 18.40
C PHE A 223 -7.64 -10.71 18.31
N ALA A 224 -8.44 -11.07 17.31
CA ALA A 224 -8.72 -12.47 17.05
C ALA A 224 -7.41 -13.23 16.83
N ARG A 225 -7.25 -14.36 17.55
CA ARG A 225 -6.00 -15.13 17.54
C ARG A 225 -5.63 -15.56 16.11
N GLY A 226 -4.43 -15.22 15.69
CA GLY A 226 -3.93 -15.56 14.35
C GLY A 226 -4.57 -14.76 13.21
N PHE A 227 -5.29 -13.66 13.51
CA PHE A 227 -5.80 -12.78 12.47
C PHE A 227 -4.67 -11.99 11.83
N ILE A 228 -4.55 -12.12 10.51
CA ILE A 228 -3.66 -11.34 9.65
C ILE A 228 -4.55 -10.70 8.58
N LEU A 229 -4.48 -9.37 8.47
CA LEU A 229 -5.37 -8.61 7.57
C LEU A 229 -5.16 -8.98 6.10
N GLU A 230 -3.91 -9.22 5.70
CA GLU A 230 -3.54 -9.63 4.35
C GLU A 230 -4.15 -10.99 4.00
N ASP A 231 -4.07 -11.97 4.90
CA ASP A 231 -4.66 -13.29 4.72
C ASP A 231 -6.19 -13.22 4.69
N TYR A 232 -6.77 -12.35 5.51
CA TYR A 232 -8.20 -12.10 5.50
C TYR A 232 -8.64 -11.48 4.17
N ALA A 233 -7.95 -10.47 3.67
CA ALA A 233 -8.22 -9.82 2.39
C ALA A 233 -8.06 -10.79 1.21
N ALA A 234 -7.03 -11.64 1.25
CA ALA A 234 -6.75 -12.64 0.22
C ALA A 234 -7.79 -13.77 0.13
N LYS A 235 -8.78 -13.85 1.04
CA LYS A 235 -9.91 -14.78 0.91
C LYS A 235 -10.97 -14.34 -0.09
N ALA A 236 -10.89 -13.11 -0.59
CA ALA A 236 -11.85 -12.60 -1.58
C ALA A 236 -11.11 -12.11 -2.83
N PHE A 237 -11.74 -12.27 -3.97
CA PHE A 237 -11.26 -11.68 -5.23
C PHE A 237 -11.33 -10.13 -5.19
N GLY A 238 -12.38 -9.60 -4.60
CA GLY A 238 -12.54 -8.18 -4.30
C GLY A 238 -12.70 -7.97 -2.79
N VAL A 239 -13.90 -7.65 -2.36
CA VAL A 239 -14.21 -7.36 -0.94
C VAL A 239 -15.23 -8.32 -0.35
N TYR A 240 -16.08 -8.89 -1.21
CA TYR A 240 -17.14 -9.77 -0.76
C TYR A 240 -16.59 -11.13 -0.36
N GLN A 241 -16.78 -11.49 0.91
CA GLN A 241 -16.37 -12.78 1.47
C GLN A 241 -17.62 -13.62 1.77
N ASP A 242 -17.73 -14.75 1.10
CA ASP A 242 -18.71 -15.76 1.38
C ASP A 242 -17.98 -17.09 1.60
N PRO A 243 -17.99 -17.63 2.83
CA PRO A 243 -17.32 -18.90 3.12
C PRO A 243 -17.82 -20.06 2.25
N ALA A 244 -19.07 -20.01 1.79
CA ALA A 244 -19.64 -21.03 0.91
C ALA A 244 -19.07 -20.98 -0.52
N GLN A 245 -18.53 -19.83 -0.93
CA GLN A 245 -17.91 -19.63 -2.24
C GLN A 245 -16.38 -19.77 -2.20
N TYR A 246 -15.77 -19.82 -1.01
CA TYR A 246 -14.32 -19.89 -0.89
C TYR A 246 -13.80 -21.23 -1.35
N GLY A 247 -12.92 -21.21 -2.34
CA GLY A 247 -12.31 -22.42 -2.88
C GLY A 247 -11.36 -22.13 -4.02
N GLU A 248 -10.91 -23.20 -4.67
CA GLU A 248 -10.02 -23.11 -5.81
C GLU A 248 -10.76 -22.53 -7.01
N VAL A 249 -10.12 -21.54 -7.64
CA VAL A 249 -10.56 -20.88 -8.87
C VAL A 249 -9.54 -21.18 -9.96
N ILE A 250 -10.03 -21.66 -11.11
CA ILE A 250 -9.18 -21.99 -12.25
C ILE A 250 -9.79 -21.36 -13.50
N TRP A 251 -9.03 -20.44 -14.11
CA TRP A 251 -9.37 -19.84 -15.40
C TRP A 251 -8.38 -20.29 -16.46
N ARG A 252 -8.88 -20.53 -17.65
CA ARG A 252 -8.05 -20.81 -18.84
C ARG A 252 -8.25 -19.70 -19.84
N PHE A 253 -7.16 -19.03 -20.17
CA PHE A 253 -7.13 -18.02 -21.24
C PHE A 253 -6.69 -18.64 -22.55
N ALA A 254 -7.40 -18.33 -23.63
CA ALA A 254 -7.07 -18.78 -24.97
C ALA A 254 -5.67 -18.30 -25.39
N PRO A 255 -4.99 -18.99 -26.33
CA PRO A 255 -3.62 -18.65 -26.74
C PRO A 255 -3.42 -17.19 -27.14
N GLU A 256 -4.40 -16.60 -27.83
CA GLU A 256 -4.37 -15.20 -28.27
C GLU A 256 -4.49 -14.20 -27.11
N ALA A 257 -5.04 -14.60 -25.97
CA ALA A 257 -5.17 -13.78 -24.77
C ALA A 257 -4.10 -14.07 -23.71
N ALA A 258 -3.37 -15.19 -23.84
CA ALA A 258 -2.47 -15.70 -22.80
C ALA A 258 -1.37 -14.70 -22.44
N ALA A 259 -0.73 -14.07 -23.43
CA ALA A 259 0.34 -13.10 -23.21
C ALA A 259 -0.17 -11.89 -22.41
N ARG A 260 -1.34 -11.35 -22.80
CA ARG A 260 -1.97 -10.23 -22.09
C ARG A 260 -2.41 -10.64 -20.68
N ALA A 261 -3.00 -11.83 -20.51
CA ALA A 261 -3.43 -12.32 -19.19
C ALA A 261 -2.25 -12.50 -18.23
N ALA A 262 -1.07 -12.87 -18.74
CA ALA A 262 0.15 -13.00 -17.95
C ALA A 262 0.63 -11.67 -17.34
N GLU A 263 0.26 -10.52 -17.93
CA GLU A 263 0.58 -9.19 -17.40
C GLU A 263 -0.34 -8.78 -16.24
N PHE A 264 -1.46 -9.50 -16.04
CA PHE A 264 -2.43 -9.18 -15.00
C PHE A 264 -2.11 -9.85 -13.67
N ARG A 265 -2.26 -9.09 -12.60
CA ARG A 265 -2.34 -9.64 -11.26
C ARG A 265 -3.79 -9.73 -10.84
N PHE A 266 -4.42 -10.87 -11.09
CA PHE A 266 -5.82 -11.12 -10.75
C PHE A 266 -6.01 -11.32 -9.24
N HIS A 267 -5.05 -12.01 -8.61
CA HIS A 267 -5.12 -12.31 -7.18
C HIS A 267 -3.71 -12.35 -6.55
N PRO A 268 -3.54 -11.97 -5.26
CA PRO A 268 -2.24 -11.99 -4.60
C PRO A 268 -1.55 -13.37 -4.61
N THR A 269 -2.34 -14.44 -4.54
CA THR A 269 -1.86 -15.83 -4.47
C THR A 269 -1.96 -16.57 -5.81
N GLN A 270 -2.13 -15.85 -6.93
CA GLN A 270 -2.26 -16.50 -8.23
C GLN A 270 -1.00 -17.27 -8.63
N ILE A 271 -1.23 -18.41 -9.30
CA ILE A 271 -0.21 -19.19 -10.00
C ILE A 271 -0.55 -19.14 -11.49
N LEU A 272 0.45 -18.85 -12.32
CA LEU A 272 0.32 -18.81 -13.77
C LEU A 272 0.99 -20.06 -14.34
N GLU A 273 0.23 -20.83 -15.12
CA GLU A 273 0.69 -22.11 -15.70
C GLU A 273 0.53 -22.05 -17.24
N PRO A 274 1.58 -21.66 -18.00
CA PRO A 274 1.55 -21.72 -19.45
C PRO A 274 1.38 -23.17 -19.94
N GLN A 275 0.53 -23.38 -20.94
CA GLN A 275 0.21 -24.69 -21.51
C GLN A 275 0.91 -24.89 -22.87
N TYR A 276 1.11 -26.13 -23.27
CA TYR A 276 1.75 -26.48 -24.55
C TYR A 276 0.99 -26.01 -25.78
N ASP A 277 -0.33 -25.84 -25.69
CA ASP A 277 -1.18 -25.32 -26.75
C ASP A 277 -1.18 -23.78 -26.84
N GLY A 278 -0.34 -23.12 -26.04
CA GLY A 278 -0.24 -21.68 -25.96
C GLY A 278 -1.27 -21.02 -25.04
N SER A 279 -2.22 -21.77 -24.47
CA SER A 279 -3.17 -21.23 -23.47
C SER A 279 -2.48 -20.98 -22.13
N LEU A 280 -3.11 -20.17 -21.26
CA LEU A 280 -2.62 -19.87 -19.91
C LEU A 280 -3.68 -20.29 -18.90
N ILE A 281 -3.28 -21.11 -17.92
CA ILE A 281 -4.11 -21.37 -16.75
C ILE A 281 -3.69 -20.40 -15.63
N VAL A 282 -4.68 -19.79 -15.00
CA VAL A 282 -4.55 -18.97 -13.80
C VAL A 282 -5.27 -19.66 -12.68
N ARG A 283 -4.57 -19.94 -11.59
CA ARG A 283 -5.10 -20.68 -10.43
C ARG A 283 -4.89 -19.87 -9.15
N PHE A 284 -5.92 -19.78 -8.33
CA PHE A 284 -5.86 -19.15 -6.99
C PHE A 284 -7.00 -19.63 -6.11
N ASN A 285 -7.04 -19.26 -4.83
CA ASN A 285 -8.12 -19.56 -3.91
C ASN A 285 -8.80 -18.27 -3.46
N ALA A 286 -10.09 -18.10 -3.75
CA ALA A 286 -10.87 -16.95 -3.31
C ALA A 286 -12.38 -17.20 -3.32
N ALA A 287 -13.11 -16.35 -2.61
CA ALA A 287 -14.55 -16.13 -2.75
C ALA A 287 -14.84 -14.90 -3.61
N GLY A 288 -16.12 -14.61 -3.89
CA GLY A 288 -16.52 -13.40 -4.62
C GLY A 288 -16.80 -13.66 -6.10
N TRP A 289 -17.58 -14.69 -6.40
CA TRP A 289 -17.87 -15.10 -7.77
C TRP A 289 -18.52 -14.02 -8.63
N LEU A 290 -19.34 -13.15 -8.03
CA LEU A 290 -19.97 -12.06 -8.78
C LEU A 290 -18.92 -11.00 -9.24
N GLU A 291 -17.96 -10.66 -8.38
CA GLU A 291 -16.87 -9.73 -8.71
C GLU A 291 -15.93 -10.34 -9.77
N MET A 292 -15.67 -11.66 -9.66
CA MET A 292 -14.92 -12.41 -10.68
C MET A 292 -15.65 -12.41 -12.02
N ALA A 293 -16.96 -12.69 -12.03
CA ALA A 293 -17.76 -12.70 -13.26
C ALA A 293 -17.73 -11.33 -13.95
N TRP A 294 -17.89 -10.23 -13.20
CA TRP A 294 -17.76 -8.89 -13.76
C TRP A 294 -16.39 -8.62 -14.34
N HIS A 295 -15.33 -9.10 -13.68
CA HIS A 295 -13.98 -8.97 -14.21
C HIS A 295 -13.79 -9.80 -15.48
N LEU A 296 -14.35 -11.01 -15.55
CA LEU A 296 -14.17 -11.92 -16.67
C LEU A 296 -14.92 -11.46 -17.93
N TYR A 297 -15.97 -10.65 -17.82
CA TYR A 297 -16.68 -10.12 -18.99
C TYR A 297 -15.79 -9.32 -19.95
N GLN A 298 -14.78 -8.63 -19.46
CA GLN A 298 -13.85 -7.89 -20.32
C GLN A 298 -12.99 -8.78 -21.23
N TRP A 299 -12.95 -10.10 -20.96
CA TRP A 299 -12.20 -11.08 -21.74
C TRP A 299 -13.04 -11.81 -22.78
N GLY A 300 -14.36 -11.56 -22.80
CA GLY A 300 -15.29 -12.15 -23.78
C GLY A 300 -15.19 -13.66 -23.83
N ASP A 301 -15.03 -14.22 -25.02
CA ASP A 301 -14.88 -15.66 -25.28
C ASP A 301 -13.44 -16.17 -25.10
N LYS A 302 -12.49 -15.27 -24.77
CA LYS A 302 -11.07 -15.60 -24.61
C LYS A 302 -10.73 -16.20 -23.24
N VAL A 303 -11.68 -16.32 -22.33
CA VAL A 303 -11.51 -16.92 -21.02
C VAL A 303 -12.59 -17.97 -20.76
N GLU A 304 -12.17 -19.10 -20.22
CA GLU A 304 -13.02 -20.19 -19.76
C GLU A 304 -12.83 -20.37 -18.23
N VAL A 305 -13.90 -20.54 -17.50
CA VAL A 305 -13.87 -20.92 -16.08
C VAL A 305 -13.84 -22.45 -15.98
N ILE A 306 -12.70 -23.01 -15.62
CA ILE A 306 -12.55 -24.46 -15.39
C ILE A 306 -13.19 -24.84 -14.05
N ALA A 307 -12.95 -24.04 -13.01
CA ALA A 307 -13.51 -24.21 -11.67
C ALA A 307 -13.70 -22.85 -10.98
N PRO A 308 -14.66 -22.71 -10.07
CA PRO A 308 -15.72 -23.65 -9.70
C PRO A 308 -16.93 -23.60 -10.65
N ASP A 309 -17.75 -24.66 -10.65
CA ASP A 309 -18.94 -24.75 -11.52
C ASP A 309 -19.96 -23.62 -11.30
N GLY A 310 -20.13 -23.17 -10.05
CA GLY A 310 -21.02 -22.05 -9.74
C GLY A 310 -20.59 -20.74 -10.40
N LEU A 311 -19.28 -20.44 -10.43
CA LEU A 311 -18.74 -19.29 -11.16
C LEU A 311 -18.88 -19.48 -12.68
N ARG A 312 -18.63 -20.69 -13.19
CA ARG A 312 -18.81 -21.01 -14.62
C ARG A 312 -20.24 -20.72 -15.07
N THR A 313 -21.23 -21.26 -14.34
CA THR A 313 -22.65 -21.03 -14.63
C THR A 313 -23.00 -19.54 -14.62
N LEU A 314 -22.45 -18.78 -13.65
CA LEU A 314 -22.68 -17.34 -13.55
C LEU A 314 -22.10 -16.58 -14.76
N VAL A 315 -20.89 -16.94 -15.19
CA VAL A 315 -20.24 -16.30 -16.35
C VAL A 315 -20.96 -16.66 -17.65
N GLU A 316 -21.29 -17.93 -17.89
CA GLU A 316 -21.97 -18.40 -19.08
C GLU A 316 -23.38 -17.82 -19.22
N GLY A 317 -24.11 -17.67 -18.11
CA GLY A 317 -25.47 -17.11 -18.10
C GLY A 317 -25.55 -15.65 -18.53
N TYR A 318 -24.44 -14.92 -18.50
CA TYR A 318 -24.37 -13.50 -18.88
C TYR A 318 -23.46 -13.23 -20.08
N ARG A 319 -22.85 -14.26 -20.69
CA ARG A 319 -21.96 -14.10 -21.84
C ARG A 319 -22.75 -13.60 -23.04
N ARG A 320 -22.28 -12.51 -23.62
CA ARG A 320 -22.84 -11.95 -24.86
C ARG A 320 -21.93 -12.33 -26.03
N PRO A 321 -22.47 -13.06 -27.05
CA PRO A 321 -21.67 -13.48 -28.20
C PRO A 321 -21.30 -12.32 -29.15
N ASP A 322 -21.99 -11.17 -29.03
CA ASP A 322 -21.80 -9.96 -29.80
C ASP A 322 -20.85 -8.96 -29.15
N PHE A 323 -20.11 -9.37 -28.11
CA PHE A 323 -19.20 -8.50 -27.38
C PHE A 323 -17.77 -8.99 -27.53
N ASP A 324 -16.95 -8.21 -28.21
CA ASP A 324 -15.53 -8.50 -28.32
C ASP A 324 -14.81 -8.21 -26.99
N ALA A 325 -13.73 -8.98 -26.72
CA ALA A 325 -12.88 -8.71 -25.58
C ALA A 325 -12.27 -7.31 -25.70
N LEU A 326 -12.26 -6.56 -24.59
CA LEU A 326 -11.59 -5.26 -24.57
C LEU A 326 -10.10 -5.41 -24.90
N PRO A 327 -9.54 -4.50 -25.68
CA PRO A 327 -8.14 -4.54 -26.10
C PRO A 327 -7.16 -4.40 -24.93
#